data_e6e5c9ad83892e78f567f33c515493a9
#
_entry.id   e6e5c9ad83892e78f567f33c515493a9
#
_cell.length_a   1.000
_cell.length_b   1.000
_cell.length_c   1.000
_cell.angle_alpha   90.00
_cell.angle_beta   90.00
_cell.angle_gamma   90.00
#
_symmetry.space_group_name_H-M   'P 1'
#
loop_
_entity.id
_entity.type
_entity.pdbx_description
1 polymer ?
#
loop_
_entity_poly.entity_id
_entity_poly.type
_entity_poly.pdbx_seq_one_letter_code
_entity_poly.pdbx_strand_id
1 'polypeptide(L)'
;MARYPAATWLPITHNVGGRRTQTIGFVLHVQVGNGSLHGYFDNPATGASSHFWAAKDGRLEQYIDTDLTAWTQGAGNASYVSVECEGYPSEAMTSAQLVNVAALLDWLAGLYSFLAVGPVAHGMHGFTPHCNPDGSPDPAWGNHTCPGTLRLAQMPAIVAMAQPGPGPEQGEDDMDAVVLSDGTIVSHFRTPNDHYIEVTRKAGTQGSAMNPTNTSVVDLTAQWPGFEAAG
;
A
#
# COMPACT_ATOMS: atom_id res chain seq x y z
N MET A 1 2.02 13.56 -17.50
CA MET A 1 2.94 13.51 -16.34
C MET A 1 2.09 13.28 -15.11
N ALA A 2 2.32 12.17 -14.44
CA ALA A 2 1.53 11.76 -13.30
C ALA A 2 2.40 11.69 -12.02
N ARG A 3 2.10 12.61 -11.10
CA ARG A 3 2.79 12.74 -9.81
C ARG A 3 1.77 12.63 -8.70
N TYR A 4 2.11 11.83 -7.70
CA TYR A 4 1.26 11.67 -6.51
C TYR A 4 1.37 12.92 -5.62
N PRO A 5 0.26 13.62 -5.33
CA PRO A 5 0.32 14.91 -4.64
C PRO A 5 0.91 14.86 -3.22
N ALA A 6 0.79 13.72 -2.53
CA ALA A 6 1.28 13.57 -1.17
C ALA A 6 2.76 13.08 -1.11
N ALA A 7 3.41 12.81 -2.24
CA ALA A 7 4.82 12.45 -2.27
C ALA A 7 5.71 13.67 -2.46
N THR A 8 6.86 13.70 -1.79
CA THR A 8 7.91 14.66 -2.09
C THR A 8 8.51 14.34 -3.45
N TRP A 9 8.40 15.27 -4.39
CA TRP A 9 8.96 15.11 -5.73
C TRP A 9 10.48 15.36 -5.72
N LEU A 10 11.25 14.29 -5.92
CA LEU A 10 12.73 14.29 -6.00
C LEU A 10 13.15 13.55 -7.29
N PRO A 11 13.08 14.21 -8.46
CA PRO A 11 13.34 13.53 -9.72
C PRO A 11 14.80 13.05 -9.83
N ILE A 12 14.96 11.85 -10.36
CA ILE A 12 16.25 11.32 -10.82
C ILE A 12 16.39 11.54 -12.32
N THR A 13 17.64 11.63 -12.79
CA THR A 13 17.98 11.87 -14.20
C THR A 13 18.57 10.64 -14.89
N HIS A 14 19.05 9.69 -14.11
CA HIS A 14 19.62 8.42 -14.57
C HIS A 14 18.66 7.26 -14.29
N ASN A 15 18.88 6.13 -14.95
CA ASN A 15 18.11 4.89 -14.75
C ASN A 15 16.60 5.06 -14.94
N VAL A 16 16.21 5.95 -15.87
CA VAL A 16 14.82 6.22 -16.25
C VAL A 16 14.61 5.74 -17.68
N GLY A 17 13.60 4.89 -17.89
CA GLY A 17 13.21 4.43 -19.20
C GLY A 17 12.24 5.37 -19.92
N GLY A 18 11.87 5.00 -21.14
CA GLY A 18 10.90 5.74 -21.93
C GLY A 18 9.47 5.68 -21.36
N ARG A 19 8.54 6.35 -22.06
CA ARG A 19 7.11 6.34 -21.72
C ARG A 19 6.56 4.92 -21.87
N ARG A 20 5.77 4.51 -20.88
CA ARG A 20 5.04 3.22 -20.95
C ARG A 20 3.84 3.33 -21.88
N THR A 21 3.50 2.23 -22.52
CA THR A 21 2.30 2.11 -23.36
C THR A 21 1.05 1.80 -22.55
N GLN A 22 1.23 1.15 -21.39
CA GLN A 22 0.15 0.81 -20.45
C GLN A 22 0.68 0.72 -19.02
N THR A 23 -0.21 0.85 -18.06
CA THR A 23 0.03 0.53 -16.65
C THR A 23 -1.09 -0.39 -16.18
N ILE A 24 -0.75 -1.62 -15.82
CA ILE A 24 -1.72 -2.63 -15.40
C ILE A 24 -1.69 -2.89 -13.89
N GLY A 25 -0.72 -2.32 -13.17
CA GLY A 25 -0.64 -2.56 -11.75
C GLY A 25 0.52 -1.87 -11.03
N PHE A 26 0.68 -2.28 -9.79
CA PHE A 26 1.60 -1.73 -8.82
C PHE A 26 2.39 -2.85 -8.14
N VAL A 27 3.70 -2.67 -7.93
CA VAL A 27 4.61 -3.67 -7.38
C VAL A 27 5.17 -3.22 -6.05
N LEU A 28 5.10 -4.12 -5.07
CA LEU A 28 5.69 -3.95 -3.75
C LEU A 28 7.10 -4.54 -3.72
N HIS A 29 8.07 -3.71 -3.30
CA HIS A 29 9.44 -4.11 -3.06
C HIS A 29 9.88 -3.82 -1.62
N VAL A 30 11.01 -4.40 -1.23
CA VAL A 30 11.77 -4.06 -0.03
C VAL A 30 13.16 -3.57 -0.42
N GLN A 31 13.54 -2.42 0.10
CA GLN A 31 14.80 -1.73 -0.21
C GLN A 31 16.06 -2.54 0.16
N VAL A 32 15.98 -3.43 1.18
CA VAL A 32 17.13 -4.09 1.81
C VAL A 32 18.14 -3.06 2.35
N GLY A 33 17.62 -2.06 3.07
CA GLY A 33 18.41 -0.97 3.62
C GLY A 33 17.56 0.08 4.34
N ASN A 34 18.23 1.16 4.76
CA ASN A 34 17.58 2.31 5.40
C ASN A 34 17.97 3.61 4.71
N GLY A 35 17.07 4.61 4.78
CA GLY A 35 17.23 5.93 4.20
C GLY A 35 16.84 6.01 2.73
N SER A 36 16.71 7.25 2.24
CA SER A 36 16.29 7.57 0.87
C SER A 36 17.14 6.89 -0.19
N LEU A 37 16.50 6.38 -1.23
CA LEU A 37 17.16 5.77 -2.38
C LEU A 37 17.50 6.76 -3.50
N HIS A 38 17.18 8.06 -3.33
CA HIS A 38 17.38 9.05 -4.38
C HIS A 38 18.79 9.02 -4.97
N GLY A 39 19.83 9.18 -4.12
CA GLY A 39 21.22 9.21 -4.59
C GLY A 39 21.71 7.86 -5.15
N TYR A 40 21.15 6.74 -4.68
CA TYR A 40 21.46 5.42 -5.22
C TYR A 40 20.88 5.26 -6.62
N PHE A 41 19.63 5.64 -6.82
CA PHE A 41 18.95 5.53 -8.11
C PHE A 41 19.39 6.57 -9.14
N ASP A 42 19.84 7.77 -8.70
CA ASP A 42 20.36 8.78 -9.62
C ASP A 42 21.85 8.56 -9.98
N ASN A 43 22.46 7.50 -9.48
CA ASN A 43 23.80 7.08 -9.90
C ASN A 43 23.69 6.20 -11.17
N PRO A 44 24.27 6.61 -12.32
CA PRO A 44 24.17 5.86 -13.58
C PRO A 44 24.76 4.44 -13.50
N ALA A 45 25.69 4.20 -12.56
CA ALA A 45 26.32 2.90 -12.39
C ALA A 45 25.39 1.88 -11.70
N THR A 46 24.30 2.31 -11.07
CA THR A 46 23.39 1.42 -10.34
C THR A 46 22.59 0.53 -11.28
N GLY A 47 22.12 1.05 -12.42
CA GLY A 47 21.31 0.31 -13.38
C GLY A 47 19.94 -0.14 -12.82
N ALA A 48 19.46 0.52 -11.77
CA ALA A 48 18.19 0.25 -11.11
C ALA A 48 17.50 1.53 -10.65
N SER A 49 16.18 1.51 -10.55
CA SER A 49 15.39 2.61 -10.05
C SER A 49 13.99 2.16 -9.64
N SER A 50 13.27 2.97 -8.86
CA SER A 50 11.85 2.80 -8.54
C SER A 50 11.11 4.11 -8.70
N HIS A 51 9.79 4.05 -8.88
CA HIS A 51 8.98 5.27 -8.98
C HIS A 51 8.87 5.95 -7.62
N PHE A 52 8.65 5.15 -6.56
CA PHE A 52 8.43 5.63 -5.20
C PHE A 52 9.37 4.96 -4.20
N TRP A 53 9.59 5.67 -3.10
CA TRP A 53 10.21 5.15 -1.90
C TRP A 53 9.37 5.55 -0.68
N ALA A 54 9.05 4.56 0.18
CA ALA A 54 8.26 4.71 1.38
C ALA A 54 9.12 4.45 2.63
N ALA A 55 9.37 5.49 3.41
CA ALA A 55 10.14 5.42 4.65
C ALA A 55 9.33 4.77 5.79
N LYS A 56 10.04 4.19 6.76
CA LYS A 56 9.44 3.64 7.99
C LYS A 56 8.70 4.70 8.81
N ASP A 57 9.13 5.96 8.75
CA ASP A 57 8.56 7.10 9.47
C ASP A 57 7.38 7.77 8.75
N GLY A 58 7.01 7.28 7.56
CA GLY A 58 5.90 7.79 6.78
C GLY A 58 6.26 8.83 5.72
N ARG A 59 7.54 9.21 5.58
CA ARG A 59 7.96 10.01 4.42
C ARG A 59 7.76 9.20 3.14
N LEU A 60 7.26 9.87 2.11
CA LEU A 60 7.06 9.29 0.80
C LEU A 60 7.74 10.15 -0.25
N GLU A 61 8.61 9.55 -1.03
CA GLU A 61 9.34 10.22 -2.10
C GLU A 61 8.91 9.64 -3.45
N GLN A 62 8.82 10.50 -4.47
CA GLN A 62 8.63 10.08 -5.86
C GLN A 62 9.80 10.54 -6.70
N TYR A 63 10.44 9.59 -7.40
CA TYR A 63 11.64 9.82 -8.20
C TYR A 63 11.39 9.87 -9.70
N ILE A 64 10.38 9.14 -10.17
CA ILE A 64 10.05 9.00 -11.59
C ILE A 64 8.56 9.27 -11.77
N ASP A 65 8.24 10.02 -12.83
CA ASP A 65 6.85 10.18 -13.28
C ASP A 65 6.25 8.81 -13.61
N THR A 66 5.04 8.53 -13.11
CA THR A 66 4.45 7.20 -13.26
C THR A 66 4.04 6.85 -14.71
N ASP A 67 4.15 7.77 -15.66
CA ASP A 67 4.05 7.48 -17.10
C ASP A 67 5.35 6.93 -17.69
N LEU A 68 6.48 7.07 -16.98
CA LEU A 68 7.78 6.61 -17.43
C LEU A 68 8.11 5.24 -16.84
N THR A 69 9.11 4.56 -17.38
CA THR A 69 9.55 3.24 -16.93
C THR A 69 10.64 3.37 -15.87
N ALA A 70 10.44 2.75 -14.71
CA ALA A 70 11.50 2.48 -13.75
C ALA A 70 12.15 1.12 -14.03
N TRP A 71 13.38 0.94 -13.58
CA TRP A 71 14.14 -0.30 -13.77
C TRP A 71 14.19 -1.11 -12.47
N THR A 72 13.05 -1.71 -12.08
CA THR A 72 12.85 -2.29 -10.75
C THR A 72 12.62 -3.81 -10.79
N GLN A 73 11.77 -4.28 -11.73
CA GLN A 73 11.20 -5.63 -11.71
C GLN A 73 11.34 -6.38 -13.05
N GLY A 74 12.44 -6.20 -13.75
CA GLY A 74 12.74 -6.97 -14.99
C GLY A 74 11.63 -6.88 -16.02
N ALA A 75 11.01 -8.00 -16.38
CA ALA A 75 9.95 -8.06 -17.41
C ALA A 75 8.72 -7.20 -17.05
N GLY A 76 8.48 -6.91 -15.77
CA GLY A 76 7.38 -6.05 -15.34
C GLY A 76 7.60 -4.55 -15.51
N ASN A 77 8.82 -4.10 -15.82
CA ASN A 77 9.16 -2.66 -15.90
C ASN A 77 8.25 -1.86 -16.84
N ALA A 78 7.86 -2.45 -17.98
CA ALA A 78 7.06 -1.77 -18.98
C ALA A 78 5.58 -1.62 -18.62
N SER A 79 5.10 -2.31 -17.58
CA SER A 79 3.66 -2.44 -17.32
C SER A 79 3.25 -2.11 -15.88
N TYR A 80 4.21 -1.93 -14.96
CA TYR A 80 3.90 -1.69 -13.55
C TYR A 80 4.62 -0.47 -12.99
N VAL A 81 3.94 0.22 -12.07
CA VAL A 81 4.57 1.18 -11.17
C VAL A 81 5.16 0.43 -9.98
N SER A 82 6.21 0.95 -9.35
CA SER A 82 6.89 0.30 -8.24
C SER A 82 7.06 1.22 -7.03
N VAL A 83 7.08 0.62 -5.85
CA VAL A 83 7.49 1.25 -4.59
C VAL A 83 8.53 0.41 -3.87
N GLU A 84 9.64 1.04 -3.47
CA GLU A 84 10.61 0.47 -2.55
C GLU A 84 10.27 0.88 -1.13
N CYS A 85 10.03 -0.08 -0.25
CA CYS A 85 9.76 0.19 1.15
C CYS A 85 11.04 0.01 1.99
N GLU A 86 11.39 1.04 2.74
CA GLU A 86 12.55 1.02 3.65
C GLU A 86 12.51 -0.19 4.58
N GLY A 87 13.69 -0.77 4.85
CA GLY A 87 13.89 -1.90 5.76
C GLY A 87 14.35 -3.17 5.07
N TYR A 88 14.17 -4.31 5.73
CA TYR A 88 14.69 -5.60 5.33
C TYR A 88 13.58 -6.65 5.15
N PRO A 89 13.80 -7.75 4.38
CA PRO A 89 12.80 -8.81 4.17
C PRO A 89 12.34 -9.51 5.45
N SER A 90 13.19 -9.50 6.50
CA SER A 90 12.88 -10.05 7.83
C SER A 90 12.05 -9.11 8.72
N GLU A 91 11.71 -7.91 8.22
CA GLU A 91 10.94 -6.91 8.95
C GLU A 91 9.56 -6.70 8.30
N ALA A 92 8.52 -6.64 9.11
CA ALA A 92 7.21 -6.17 8.66
C ALA A 92 7.28 -4.68 8.30
N MET A 93 6.40 -4.24 7.39
CA MET A 93 6.19 -2.82 7.16
C MET A 93 5.57 -2.15 8.39
N THR A 94 5.95 -0.91 8.64
CA THR A 94 5.32 -0.07 9.66
C THR A 94 3.90 0.33 9.25
N SER A 95 3.08 0.73 10.22
CA SER A 95 1.73 1.25 9.92
C SER A 95 1.77 2.43 8.95
N ALA A 96 2.77 3.31 9.08
CA ALA A 96 2.95 4.44 8.18
C ALA A 96 3.25 4.00 6.73
N GLN A 97 4.08 2.98 6.55
CA GLN A 97 4.33 2.39 5.23
C GLN A 97 3.07 1.74 4.65
N LEU A 98 2.31 1.00 5.46
CA LEU A 98 1.06 0.36 5.01
C LEU A 98 0.06 1.41 4.50
N VAL A 99 -0.14 2.49 5.25
CA VAL A 99 -1.04 3.59 4.85
C VAL A 99 -0.58 4.24 3.55
N ASN A 100 0.70 4.54 3.41
CA ASN A 100 1.23 5.17 2.21
C ASN A 100 1.13 4.27 0.97
N VAL A 101 1.43 2.97 1.12
CA VAL A 101 1.34 2.02 0.00
C VAL A 101 -0.11 1.79 -0.40
N ALA A 102 -1.04 1.75 0.55
CA ALA A 102 -2.47 1.66 0.26
C ALA A 102 -2.99 2.90 -0.48
N ALA A 103 -2.60 4.09 -0.04
CA ALA A 103 -2.97 5.34 -0.71
C ALA A 103 -2.39 5.45 -2.13
N LEU A 104 -1.16 4.96 -2.34
CA LEU A 104 -0.57 4.85 -3.68
C LEU A 104 -1.33 3.85 -4.55
N LEU A 105 -1.72 2.70 -4.01
CA LEU A 105 -2.49 1.69 -4.73
C LEU A 105 -3.84 2.24 -5.18
N ASP A 106 -4.58 2.90 -4.29
CA ASP A 106 -5.86 3.53 -4.61
C ASP A 106 -5.71 4.60 -5.70
N TRP A 107 -4.76 5.52 -5.54
CA TRP A 107 -4.50 6.56 -6.51
C TRP A 107 -4.11 6.01 -7.89
N LEU A 108 -3.21 5.02 -7.94
CA LEU A 108 -2.77 4.39 -9.19
C LEU A 108 -3.88 3.60 -9.86
N ALA A 109 -4.70 2.90 -9.09
CA ALA A 109 -5.85 2.15 -9.58
C ALA A 109 -6.87 3.10 -10.25
N GLY A 110 -7.16 4.24 -9.63
CA GLY A 110 -8.00 5.28 -10.22
C GLY A 110 -7.37 5.93 -11.45
N LEU A 111 -6.07 6.24 -11.40
CA LEU A 111 -5.37 6.91 -12.50
C LEU A 111 -5.25 6.05 -13.76
N TYR A 112 -5.00 4.74 -13.60
CA TYR A 112 -4.72 3.82 -14.72
C TYR A 112 -5.84 2.80 -14.95
N SER A 113 -6.96 2.94 -14.25
CA SER A 113 -8.17 2.12 -14.43
C SER A 113 -7.92 0.61 -14.27
N PHE A 114 -7.09 0.21 -13.29
CA PHE A 114 -6.99 -1.17 -12.85
C PHE A 114 -7.65 -1.36 -11.47
N LEU A 115 -7.98 -2.58 -11.11
CA LEU A 115 -8.60 -2.85 -9.81
C LEU A 115 -7.55 -2.86 -8.69
N ALA A 116 -7.86 -2.26 -7.54
CA ALA A 116 -7.06 -2.33 -6.33
C ALA A 116 -7.24 -3.71 -5.66
N VAL A 117 -6.83 -4.77 -6.33
CA VAL A 117 -6.89 -6.16 -5.88
C VAL A 117 -5.49 -6.76 -5.80
N GLY A 118 -5.28 -7.74 -4.94
CA GLY A 118 -3.98 -8.42 -4.82
C GLY A 118 -3.85 -9.26 -3.54
N PRO A 119 -2.74 -9.99 -3.41
CA PRO A 119 -1.67 -10.09 -4.42
C PRO A 119 -2.12 -10.87 -5.67
N VAL A 120 -1.80 -10.35 -6.85
CA VAL A 120 -2.10 -10.99 -8.14
C VAL A 120 -0.83 -11.57 -8.78
N ALA A 121 -0.99 -12.54 -9.69
CA ALA A 121 0.13 -13.08 -10.46
C ALA A 121 0.71 -12.03 -11.43
N HIS A 122 1.98 -12.18 -11.79
CA HIS A 122 2.65 -11.33 -12.76
C HIS A 122 1.90 -11.36 -14.10
N GLY A 123 1.79 -10.19 -14.75
CA GLY A 123 0.99 -10.02 -15.97
C GLY A 123 -0.50 -9.77 -15.75
N MET A 124 -0.99 -9.90 -14.54
CA MET A 124 -2.38 -9.58 -14.18
C MET A 124 -2.53 -8.14 -13.71
N HIS A 125 -3.73 -7.57 -13.91
CA HIS A 125 -4.06 -6.23 -13.41
C HIS A 125 -4.21 -6.25 -11.89
N GLY A 126 -3.50 -5.37 -11.18
CA GLY A 126 -3.62 -5.23 -9.73
C GLY A 126 -2.31 -4.99 -9.00
N PHE A 127 -2.32 -5.31 -7.71
CA PHE A 127 -1.19 -5.17 -6.81
C PHE A 127 -0.46 -6.51 -6.67
N THR A 128 0.85 -6.51 -6.95
CA THR A 128 1.66 -7.73 -6.95
C THR A 128 2.96 -7.54 -6.16
N PRO A 129 3.51 -8.58 -5.53
CA PRO A 129 4.87 -8.53 -5.02
C PRO A 129 5.87 -8.67 -6.17
N HIS A 130 7.16 -8.41 -5.91
CA HIS A 130 8.23 -8.66 -6.90
C HIS A 130 8.48 -10.16 -7.14
N CYS A 131 8.27 -11.01 -6.15
CA CYS A 131 8.21 -12.47 -6.32
C CYS A 131 6.81 -12.91 -6.78
N ASN A 132 6.60 -14.19 -7.03
CA ASN A 132 5.26 -14.73 -7.20
C ASN A 132 4.40 -14.54 -5.93
N PRO A 133 3.07 -14.49 -6.01
CA PRO A 133 2.17 -14.34 -4.86
C PRO A 133 2.34 -15.41 -3.76
N ASP A 134 2.85 -16.59 -4.11
CA ASP A 134 3.18 -17.66 -3.16
C ASP A 134 4.56 -17.50 -2.47
N GLY A 135 5.29 -16.43 -2.83
CA GLY A 135 6.62 -16.11 -2.31
C GLY A 135 7.76 -16.79 -3.07
N SER A 136 7.49 -17.59 -4.08
CA SER A 136 8.52 -18.21 -4.91
C SER A 136 9.15 -17.18 -5.87
N PRO A 137 10.44 -17.31 -6.21
CA PRO A 137 11.09 -16.44 -7.19
C PRO A 137 10.50 -16.58 -8.59
N ASP A 138 10.51 -15.48 -9.37
CA ASP A 138 10.22 -15.50 -10.80
C ASP A 138 11.47 -15.10 -11.60
N PRO A 139 12.03 -16.00 -12.43
CA PRO A 139 13.22 -15.71 -13.22
C PRO A 139 13.06 -14.53 -14.20
N ALA A 140 11.86 -14.31 -14.74
CA ALA A 140 11.58 -13.17 -15.63
C ALA A 140 11.58 -11.83 -14.91
N TRP A 141 11.38 -11.87 -13.57
CA TRP A 141 11.33 -10.69 -12.71
C TRP A 141 12.58 -10.58 -11.82
N GLY A 142 13.70 -11.20 -12.19
CA GLY A 142 14.98 -11.07 -11.48
C GLY A 142 15.28 -12.18 -10.48
N ASN A 143 14.42 -13.20 -10.34
CA ASN A 143 14.64 -14.37 -9.49
C ASN A 143 14.80 -14.04 -7.98
N HIS A 144 14.00 -13.11 -7.47
CA HIS A 144 14.03 -12.64 -6.10
C HIS A 144 12.84 -13.14 -5.26
N THR A 145 13.01 -13.19 -3.93
CA THR A 145 11.92 -13.42 -2.95
C THR A 145 11.41 -12.10 -2.32
N CYS A 146 11.72 -10.97 -2.94
CA CYS A 146 11.25 -9.65 -2.54
C CYS A 146 9.70 -9.59 -2.66
N PRO A 147 8.99 -9.04 -1.68
CA PRO A 147 9.43 -8.20 -0.55
C PRO A 147 9.73 -8.97 0.75
N GLY A 148 9.71 -10.32 0.74
CA GLY A 148 9.84 -11.19 1.89
C GLY A 148 8.50 -11.57 2.52
N THR A 149 8.50 -12.71 3.24
CA THR A 149 7.26 -13.36 3.71
C THR A 149 6.41 -12.49 4.64
N LEU A 150 7.03 -11.70 5.52
CA LEU A 150 6.28 -10.83 6.44
C LEU A 150 5.53 -9.72 5.69
N ARG A 151 6.16 -9.12 4.68
CA ARG A 151 5.57 -8.05 3.87
C ARG A 151 4.53 -8.60 2.90
N LEU A 152 4.80 -9.79 2.35
CA LEU A 152 3.82 -10.51 1.51
C LEU A 152 2.53 -10.79 2.29
N ALA A 153 2.64 -11.22 3.56
CA ALA A 153 1.50 -11.45 4.44
C ALA A 153 0.70 -10.17 4.76
N GLN A 154 1.30 -8.98 4.59
CA GLN A 154 0.63 -7.70 4.81
C GLN A 154 -0.11 -7.16 3.57
N MET A 155 0.12 -7.72 2.38
CA MET A 155 -0.49 -7.23 1.14
C MET A 155 -2.02 -7.25 1.14
N PRO A 156 -2.71 -8.28 1.68
CA PRO A 156 -4.18 -8.25 1.78
C PRO A 156 -4.71 -7.07 2.60
N ALA A 157 -4.00 -6.70 3.67
CA ALA A 157 -4.39 -5.53 4.48
C ALA A 157 -4.19 -4.21 3.71
N ILE A 158 -3.14 -4.10 2.89
CA ILE A 158 -2.93 -2.93 2.01
C ILE A 158 -4.08 -2.82 1.01
N VAL A 159 -4.47 -3.93 0.38
CA VAL A 159 -5.59 -3.97 -0.56
C VAL A 159 -6.90 -3.55 0.12
N ALA A 160 -7.16 -4.06 1.32
CA ALA A 160 -8.36 -3.69 2.08
C ALA A 160 -8.40 -2.19 2.44
N MET A 161 -7.24 -1.58 2.73
CA MET A 161 -7.14 -0.13 2.99
C MET A 161 -7.22 0.73 1.73
N ALA A 162 -6.81 0.19 0.56
CA ALA A 162 -6.83 0.88 -0.72
C ALA A 162 -8.19 0.82 -1.42
N GLN A 163 -9.09 -0.04 -0.97
CA GLN A 163 -10.46 -0.02 -1.47
C GLN A 163 -11.07 1.32 -1.07
N PRO A 164 -11.63 2.13 -2.00
CA PRO A 164 -12.47 3.21 -1.58
C PRO A 164 -13.51 2.58 -0.68
N GLY A 165 -13.54 2.99 0.58
CA GLY A 165 -14.73 2.75 1.38
C GLY A 165 -15.92 3.17 0.51
N PRO A 166 -17.11 2.58 0.64
CA PRO A 166 -18.27 3.00 -0.13
C PRO A 166 -18.21 4.52 -0.14
N GLY A 167 -18.05 5.08 -1.37
CA GLY A 167 -17.97 6.53 -1.54
C GLY A 167 -19.11 7.11 -0.72
N PRO A 168 -19.04 8.33 -0.18
CA PRO A 168 -20.15 8.91 0.52
C PRO A 168 -21.32 8.87 -0.47
N GLU A 169 -22.14 7.84 -0.41
CA GLU A 169 -23.53 7.99 -0.78
C GLU A 169 -23.96 9.16 0.09
N GLN A 170 -24.47 10.20 -0.55
CA GLN A 170 -25.03 11.37 0.10
C GLN A 170 -26.17 10.89 1.02
N GLY A 171 -25.81 10.51 2.21
CA GLY A 171 -26.62 10.07 3.31
C GLY A 171 -25.79 10.33 4.54
N GLU A 172 -26.09 11.39 5.22
CA GLU A 172 -25.55 11.76 6.52
C GLU A 172 -25.57 10.52 7.44
N ASP A 173 -24.53 10.39 8.29
CA ASP A 173 -24.49 9.56 9.48
C ASP A 173 -24.01 8.10 9.35
N ASP A 174 -22.71 7.83 9.11
CA ASP A 174 -22.18 6.51 9.48
C ASP A 174 -20.66 6.45 9.73
N MET A 175 -20.14 7.40 10.47
CA MET A 175 -18.83 7.24 11.15
C MET A 175 -18.91 7.79 12.56
N ASP A 176 -19.43 7.02 13.48
CA ASP A 176 -19.30 7.32 14.91
C ASP A 176 -18.00 6.75 15.44
N ALA A 177 -16.99 7.58 15.56
CA ALA A 177 -15.83 7.25 16.38
C ALA A 177 -16.05 7.85 17.77
N VAL A 178 -16.21 7.02 18.77
CA VAL A 178 -16.33 7.45 20.15
C VAL A 178 -14.98 7.29 20.85
N VAL A 179 -14.46 8.37 21.40
CA VAL A 179 -13.29 8.33 22.29
C VAL A 179 -13.78 8.17 23.70
N LEU A 180 -13.46 7.04 24.32
CA LEU A 180 -13.81 6.76 25.71
C LEU A 180 -12.87 7.54 26.66
N SER A 181 -13.28 7.69 27.91
CA SER A 181 -12.56 8.45 28.95
C SER A 181 -11.16 7.89 29.27
N ASP A 182 -10.89 6.64 28.91
CA ASP A 182 -9.58 5.99 29.04
C ASP A 182 -8.69 6.14 27.80
N GLY A 183 -9.13 6.94 26.81
CA GLY A 183 -8.43 7.13 25.53
C GLY A 183 -8.63 6.01 24.52
N THR A 184 -9.50 5.04 24.80
CA THR A 184 -9.88 4.00 23.82
C THR A 184 -10.72 4.64 22.73
N ILE A 185 -10.38 4.36 21.47
CA ILE A 185 -11.15 4.78 20.30
C ILE A 185 -11.95 3.56 19.83
N VAL A 186 -13.26 3.70 19.78
CA VAL A 186 -14.19 2.73 19.21
C VAL A 186 -14.72 3.31 17.91
N SER A 187 -14.50 2.61 16.81
CA SER A 187 -14.97 3.01 15.49
C SER A 187 -15.85 1.91 14.91
N HIS A 188 -17.02 2.27 14.42
CA HIS A 188 -17.91 1.34 13.75
C HIS A 188 -17.75 1.51 12.23
N PHE A 189 -17.68 0.41 11.51
CA PHE A 189 -17.59 0.40 10.05
C PHE A 189 -18.65 -0.51 9.47
N ARG A 190 -19.36 -0.04 8.44
CA ARG A 190 -20.19 -0.88 7.59
C ARG A 190 -19.34 -1.45 6.46
N THR A 191 -19.34 -2.76 6.30
CA THR A 191 -18.61 -3.40 5.19
C THR A 191 -19.48 -3.44 3.93
N PRO A 192 -18.88 -3.59 2.73
CA PRO A 192 -19.64 -3.67 1.47
C PRO A 192 -20.66 -4.82 1.40
N ASN A 193 -20.59 -5.79 2.33
CA ASN A 193 -21.53 -6.92 2.44
C ASN A 193 -22.57 -6.71 3.55
N ASP A 194 -22.84 -5.48 3.94
CA ASP A 194 -23.77 -5.11 5.01
C ASP A 194 -23.42 -5.70 6.40
N HIS A 195 -22.15 -6.02 6.63
CA HIS A 195 -21.67 -6.40 7.94
C HIS A 195 -21.20 -5.17 8.71
N TYR A 196 -21.52 -5.11 9.99
CA TYR A 196 -21.02 -4.07 10.89
C TYR A 196 -19.80 -4.58 11.66
N ILE A 197 -18.72 -3.84 11.62
CA ILE A 197 -17.47 -4.17 12.32
C ILE A 197 -17.18 -3.08 13.35
N GLU A 198 -16.99 -3.48 14.60
CA GLU A 198 -16.43 -2.61 15.63
C GLU A 198 -14.92 -2.80 15.68
N VAL A 199 -14.18 -1.70 15.56
CA VAL A 199 -12.74 -1.68 15.77
C VAL A 199 -12.45 -0.89 17.04
N THR A 200 -12.02 -1.59 18.08
CA THR A 200 -11.59 -0.97 19.32
C THR A 200 -10.08 -0.82 19.33
N ARG A 201 -9.59 0.40 19.51
CA ARG A 201 -8.17 0.73 19.64
C ARG A 201 -7.91 1.31 21.01
N LYS A 202 -7.00 0.72 21.78
CA LYS A 202 -6.53 1.30 23.04
C LYS A 202 -5.36 2.23 22.76
N ALA A 203 -5.43 3.45 23.29
CA ALA A 203 -4.31 4.37 23.30
C ALA A 203 -3.18 3.77 24.15
N GLY A 204 -2.00 3.63 23.54
CA GLY A 204 -0.79 3.24 24.25
C GLY A 204 -0.34 4.37 25.18
N THR A 205 0.17 4.03 26.36
CA THR A 205 0.85 4.97 27.24
C THR A 205 2.07 5.58 26.53
N GLN A 206 2.14 6.90 26.54
CA GLN A 206 3.19 7.78 25.99
C GLN A 206 4.35 7.13 25.20
N GLY A 207 4.42 7.43 23.90
CA GLY A 207 5.61 7.23 23.09
C GLY A 207 5.62 5.98 22.22
N SER A 208 4.58 5.18 22.20
CA SER A 208 4.51 3.95 21.39
C SER A 208 3.55 4.14 20.23
N ALA A 209 4.08 3.97 18.99
CA ALA A 209 3.27 3.73 17.81
C ALA A 209 2.22 2.65 18.13
N MET A 210 1.02 2.79 17.55
CA MET A 210 -0.09 1.85 17.75
C MET A 210 0.41 0.40 17.71
N ASN A 211 0.31 -0.30 18.83
CA ASN A 211 0.69 -1.70 18.91
C ASN A 211 -0.44 -2.52 18.26
N PRO A 212 -0.19 -3.25 17.16
CA PRO A 212 -1.22 -4.04 16.49
C PRO A 212 -1.84 -5.13 17.37
N THR A 213 -1.19 -5.50 18.47
CA THR A 213 -1.75 -6.46 19.45
C THR A 213 -2.88 -5.89 20.31
N ASN A 214 -3.10 -4.58 20.28
CA ASN A 214 -4.15 -3.91 21.05
C ASN A 214 -5.37 -3.52 20.19
N THR A 215 -5.50 -4.08 19.01
CA THR A 215 -6.67 -3.87 18.15
C THR A 215 -7.52 -5.14 18.15
N SER A 216 -8.76 -5.03 18.59
CA SER A 216 -9.76 -6.10 18.45
C SER A 216 -10.76 -5.70 17.38
N VAL A 217 -11.12 -6.64 16.53
CA VAL A 217 -12.17 -6.50 15.53
C VAL A 217 -13.28 -7.47 15.92
N VAL A 218 -14.48 -6.96 16.13
CA VAL A 218 -15.66 -7.75 16.48
C VAL A 218 -16.69 -7.55 15.38
N ASP A 219 -17.20 -8.65 14.82
CA ASP A 219 -18.34 -8.61 13.91
C ASP A 219 -19.62 -8.50 14.74
N LEU A 220 -20.31 -7.39 14.63
CA LEU A 220 -21.55 -7.09 15.35
C LEU A 220 -22.82 -7.43 14.57
N THR A 221 -22.72 -7.95 13.35
CA THR A 221 -23.87 -8.21 12.47
C THR A 221 -24.93 -9.09 13.14
N ALA A 222 -24.51 -10.06 13.94
CA ALA A 222 -25.41 -10.96 14.66
C ALA A 222 -26.03 -10.33 15.93
N GLN A 223 -25.48 -9.24 16.43
CA GLN A 223 -25.90 -8.61 17.71
C GLN A 223 -26.83 -7.41 17.50
N TRP A 224 -26.94 -6.91 16.27
CA TRP A 224 -27.76 -5.71 15.96
C TRP A 224 -28.68 -5.92 14.76
N PRO A 225 -29.71 -6.80 14.88
CA PRO A 225 -30.67 -7.03 13.80
C PRO A 225 -31.60 -5.85 13.51
N GLY A 226 -31.46 -4.72 14.21
CA GLY A 226 -32.35 -3.57 14.10
C GLY A 226 -31.81 -2.37 13.31
N PHE A 227 -30.59 -2.45 12.76
CA PHE A 227 -30.03 -1.36 11.93
C PHE A 227 -30.56 -1.32 10.51
N GLU A 228 -31.34 -2.32 10.08
CA GLU A 228 -31.95 -2.38 8.74
C GLU A 228 -33.16 -1.45 8.55
N ALA A 229 -33.60 -0.71 9.55
CA ALA A 229 -34.91 -0.07 9.53
C ALA A 229 -34.91 1.47 9.50
N ALA A 230 -33.82 2.11 9.17
CA ALA A 230 -33.81 3.55 8.88
C ALA A 230 -33.38 3.78 7.43
N GLY A 231 -34.28 3.41 6.49
CA GLY A 231 -34.24 3.74 5.08
C GLY A 231 -34.85 5.09 4.80
#